data_156ef1fc754db1ad0f6a6cc35211ad23
#
_entry.id   156ef1fc754db1ad0f6a6cc35211ad23
#
_cell.length_a   1.000
_cell.length_b   1.000
_cell.length_c   1.000
_cell.angle_alpha   90.00
_cell.angle_beta   90.00
_cell.angle_gamma   90.00
#
_symmetry.space_group_name_H-M   'P 1'
#
loop_
_entity.id
_entity.type
_entity.pdbx_description
1 polymer ?
#
loop_
_entity_poly.entity_id
_entity_poly.type
_entity_poly.pdbx_seq_one_letter_code
_entity_poly.pdbx_strand_id
1 'polypeptide(L)'
;MRIISGKFGGRRIVVPKNLPIRPTTNLAKESIFNIITNKSDLKNLKIADTFSGSGLIGLEFISRGSDVIFVEKNIKCFKHIVKTLKLLGLNNKVFKSDVFKYLQTSDQKFDYIFADPPYKFSYEQYLQLIKLIVNKNLKSDGLLIIEHFKKNDFSDISEFKERRDYGDCSFSFFK
;
A
#
# COMPACT_ATOMS: atom_id res chain seq x y z
N MET A 1 -15.77 3.08 -5.41
CA MET A 1 -14.92 3.52 -4.28
C MET A 1 -14.65 5.01 -4.43
N ARG A 2 -14.18 5.71 -3.38
CA ARG A 2 -13.96 7.17 -3.42
C ARG A 2 -12.63 7.52 -2.76
N ILE A 3 -11.92 8.51 -3.34
CA ILE A 3 -10.75 9.14 -2.72
C ILE A 3 -11.26 10.05 -1.58
N ILE A 4 -10.65 9.95 -0.40
CA ILE A 4 -11.16 10.58 0.82
C ILE A 4 -10.78 12.07 0.86
N SER A 5 -9.50 12.38 0.62
CA SER A 5 -8.96 13.73 0.86
C SER A 5 -7.90 14.13 -0.18
N GLY A 6 -7.42 15.37 -0.12
CA GLY A 6 -6.39 15.92 -0.99
C GLY A 6 -6.92 16.42 -2.34
N LYS A 7 -6.03 16.57 -3.31
CA LYS A 7 -6.32 17.14 -4.66
C LYS A 7 -7.49 16.47 -5.39
N PHE A 8 -7.66 15.17 -5.19
CA PHE A 8 -8.71 14.35 -5.79
C PHE A 8 -9.80 13.94 -4.80
N GLY A 9 -9.85 14.57 -3.62
CA GLY A 9 -10.83 14.27 -2.58
C GLY A 9 -12.27 14.32 -3.10
N GLY A 10 -13.09 13.34 -2.68
CA GLY A 10 -14.48 13.20 -3.15
C GLY A 10 -14.63 12.49 -4.50
N ARG A 11 -13.56 12.34 -5.30
CA ARG A 11 -13.63 11.73 -6.62
C ARG A 11 -13.95 10.24 -6.55
N ARG A 12 -14.96 9.83 -7.28
CA ARG A 12 -15.37 8.42 -7.36
C ARG A 12 -14.50 7.67 -8.39
N ILE A 13 -13.91 6.58 -7.94
CA ILE A 13 -13.18 5.63 -8.79
C ILE A 13 -14.08 4.42 -9.04
N VAL A 14 -14.38 4.17 -10.31
CA VAL A 14 -15.20 3.02 -10.73
C VAL A 14 -14.29 1.80 -10.80
N VAL A 15 -14.43 0.91 -9.84
CA VAL A 15 -13.69 -0.35 -9.80
C VAL A 15 -14.57 -1.46 -10.41
N PRO A 16 -14.11 -2.16 -11.47
CA PRO A 16 -14.84 -3.24 -12.09
C PRO A 16 -15.14 -4.38 -11.10
N LYS A 17 -16.36 -4.91 -11.11
CA LYS A 17 -16.77 -6.00 -10.20
C LYS A 17 -16.00 -7.31 -10.40
N ASN A 18 -15.39 -7.49 -11.57
CA ASN A 18 -14.62 -8.70 -11.92
C ASN A 18 -13.12 -8.60 -11.59
N LEU A 19 -12.68 -7.55 -10.89
CA LEU A 19 -11.33 -7.53 -10.37
C LEU A 19 -11.21 -8.50 -9.19
N PRO A 20 -10.15 -9.34 -9.15
CA PRO A 20 -9.92 -10.29 -8.07
C PRO A 20 -9.29 -9.58 -6.85
N ILE A 21 -10.00 -8.62 -6.29
CA ILE A 21 -9.57 -7.82 -5.14
C ILE A 21 -10.58 -7.91 -4.03
N ARG A 22 -10.11 -7.81 -2.79
CA ARG A 22 -10.93 -7.50 -1.64
C ARG A 22 -10.79 -6.01 -1.33
N PRO A 23 -11.89 -5.26 -1.30
CA PRO A 23 -11.79 -3.84 -0.97
C PRO A 23 -11.47 -3.63 0.51
N THR A 24 -10.41 -2.90 0.81
CA THR A 24 -10.23 -2.29 2.14
C THR A 24 -11.42 -1.39 2.43
N THR A 25 -12.02 -1.52 3.61
CA THR A 25 -13.19 -0.70 3.96
C THR A 25 -12.83 0.79 3.98
N ASN A 26 -13.80 1.66 3.65
CA ASN A 26 -13.54 3.10 3.70
C ASN A 26 -13.12 3.56 5.09
N LEU A 27 -13.72 2.97 6.14
CA LEU A 27 -13.38 3.27 7.54
C LEU A 27 -11.92 2.93 7.86
N ALA A 28 -11.48 1.72 7.52
CA ALA A 28 -10.10 1.28 7.74
C ALA A 28 -9.10 2.18 6.99
N LYS A 29 -9.39 2.47 5.70
CA LYS A 29 -8.58 3.36 4.87
C LYS A 29 -8.49 4.77 5.47
N GLU A 30 -9.60 5.38 5.86
CA GLU A 30 -9.65 6.70 6.49
C GLU A 30 -8.84 6.74 7.79
N SER A 31 -9.01 5.75 8.64
CA SER A 31 -8.29 5.64 9.91
C SER A 31 -6.79 5.53 9.71
N ILE A 32 -6.33 4.73 8.74
CA ILE A 32 -4.90 4.60 8.43
C ILE A 32 -4.32 5.92 7.92
N PHE A 33 -5.01 6.60 7.01
CA PHE A 33 -4.53 7.89 6.53
C PHE A 33 -4.54 8.98 7.60
N ASN A 34 -5.49 8.96 8.54
CA ASN A 34 -5.47 9.86 9.70
C ASN A 34 -4.22 9.62 10.57
N ILE A 35 -3.87 8.35 10.85
CA ILE A 35 -2.64 8.01 11.60
C ILE A 35 -1.39 8.53 10.86
N ILE A 36 -1.29 8.28 9.56
CA ILE A 36 -0.12 8.64 8.75
C ILE A 36 0.01 10.16 8.68
N THR A 37 -1.08 10.89 8.40
CA THR A 37 -1.05 12.35 8.25
C THR A 37 -0.81 13.09 9.57
N ASN A 38 -1.16 12.48 10.70
CA ASN A 38 -0.79 13.01 12.01
C ASN A 38 0.70 12.85 12.35
N LYS A 39 1.38 11.89 11.69
CA LYS A 39 2.82 11.63 11.91
C LYS A 39 3.72 12.44 10.97
N SER A 40 3.26 12.73 9.74
CA SER A 40 4.06 13.41 8.73
C SER A 40 3.22 14.08 7.64
N ASP A 41 3.75 15.17 7.08
CA ASP A 41 3.25 15.69 5.81
C ASP A 41 3.62 14.71 4.69
N LEU A 42 2.63 14.30 3.91
CA LEU A 42 2.82 13.33 2.83
C LEU A 42 3.33 13.95 1.52
N LYS A 43 3.43 15.27 1.46
CA LYS A 43 3.86 15.98 0.25
C LYS A 43 5.30 15.62 -0.13
N ASN A 44 5.49 15.28 -1.41
CA ASN A 44 6.80 14.92 -2.00
C ASN A 44 7.46 13.65 -1.42
N LEU A 45 6.76 12.87 -0.60
CA LEU A 45 7.28 11.59 -0.13
C LEU A 45 7.22 10.54 -1.23
N LYS A 46 8.22 9.66 -1.27
CA LYS A 46 8.29 8.50 -2.17
C LYS A 46 7.59 7.31 -1.56
N ILE A 47 6.55 6.82 -2.21
CA ILE A 47 5.70 5.75 -1.71
C ILE A 47 5.72 4.56 -2.68
N ALA A 48 5.72 3.35 -2.15
CA ALA A 48 5.40 2.16 -2.91
C ALA A 48 4.07 1.57 -2.41
N ASP A 49 3.10 1.49 -3.31
CA ASP A 49 1.87 0.72 -3.11
C ASP A 49 2.10 -0.67 -3.71
N THR A 50 2.33 -1.66 -2.84
CA THR A 50 2.63 -3.04 -3.25
C THR A 50 1.43 -3.94 -3.02
N PHE A 51 1.25 -4.95 -3.91
CA PHE A 51 -0.02 -5.67 -4.03
C PHE A 51 -1.19 -4.72 -4.28
N SER A 52 -0.99 -3.76 -5.18
CA SER A 52 -1.80 -2.53 -5.31
C SER A 52 -3.29 -2.78 -5.60
N GLY A 53 -3.68 -3.95 -6.12
CA GLY A 53 -5.07 -4.30 -6.38
C GLY A 53 -5.80 -3.27 -7.24
N SER A 54 -6.70 -2.49 -6.64
CA SER A 54 -7.39 -1.40 -7.33
C SER A 54 -6.57 -0.12 -7.47
N GLY A 55 -5.43 0.00 -6.75
CA GLY A 55 -4.60 1.19 -6.67
C GLY A 55 -5.16 2.30 -5.78
N LEU A 56 -6.22 2.05 -5.01
CA LEU A 56 -6.89 3.10 -4.23
C LEU A 56 -6.02 3.64 -3.10
N ILE A 57 -5.19 2.82 -2.47
CA ILE A 57 -4.25 3.27 -1.44
C ILE A 57 -3.22 4.22 -2.05
N GLY A 58 -2.58 3.82 -3.14
CA GLY A 58 -1.64 4.68 -3.85
C GLY A 58 -2.29 5.98 -4.34
N LEU A 59 -3.53 5.94 -4.83
CA LEU A 59 -4.28 7.14 -5.23
C LEU A 59 -4.58 8.08 -4.05
N GLU A 60 -4.79 7.55 -2.85
CA GLU A 60 -4.93 8.38 -1.64
C GLU A 60 -3.63 9.11 -1.30
N PHE A 61 -2.47 8.43 -1.41
CA PHE A 61 -1.16 9.07 -1.26
C PHE A 61 -0.92 10.14 -2.33
N ILE A 62 -1.18 9.84 -3.61
CA ILE A 62 -1.05 10.81 -4.71
C ILE A 62 -1.94 12.04 -4.46
N SER A 63 -3.17 11.82 -4.01
CA SER A 63 -4.11 12.89 -3.72
C SER A 63 -3.62 13.86 -2.63
N ARG A 64 -2.74 13.38 -1.74
CA ARG A 64 -2.08 14.16 -0.68
C ARG A 64 -0.70 14.70 -1.07
N GLY A 65 -0.30 14.51 -2.34
CA GLY A 65 0.92 15.11 -2.90
C GLY A 65 2.16 14.21 -2.90
N SER A 66 2.02 12.92 -2.61
CA SER A 66 3.14 11.97 -2.65
C SER A 66 3.48 11.55 -4.09
N ASP A 67 4.74 11.16 -4.30
CA ASP A 67 5.21 10.44 -5.49
C ASP A 67 5.06 8.94 -5.28
N VAL A 68 4.19 8.29 -6.04
CA VAL A 68 3.80 6.89 -5.81
C VAL A 68 4.18 6.02 -6.99
N ILE A 69 4.76 4.86 -6.71
CA ILE A 69 4.82 3.75 -7.65
C ILE A 69 3.86 2.64 -7.22
N PHE A 70 3.37 1.89 -8.20
CA PHE A 70 2.47 0.76 -7.98
C PHE A 70 3.16 -0.53 -8.42
N VAL A 71 3.03 -1.60 -7.62
CA VAL A 71 3.52 -2.93 -7.98
C VAL A 71 2.35 -3.92 -7.91
N GLU A 72 1.96 -4.46 -9.06
CA GLU A 72 0.80 -5.33 -9.17
C GLU A 72 1.07 -6.48 -10.17
N LYS A 73 0.85 -7.71 -9.71
CA LYS A 73 1.08 -8.92 -10.50
C LYS A 73 -0.10 -9.25 -11.44
N ASN A 74 -1.32 -9.00 -10.98
CA ASN A 74 -2.52 -9.35 -11.72
C ASN A 74 -2.74 -8.40 -12.90
N ILE A 75 -2.84 -8.92 -14.11
CA ILE A 75 -2.96 -8.13 -15.34
C ILE A 75 -4.24 -7.28 -15.40
N LYS A 76 -5.35 -7.73 -14.80
CA LYS A 76 -6.61 -6.96 -14.80
C LYS A 76 -6.49 -5.76 -13.87
N CYS A 77 -5.90 -5.96 -12.67
CA CYS A 77 -5.62 -4.90 -11.71
C CYS A 77 -4.61 -3.90 -12.27
N PHE A 78 -3.50 -4.37 -12.84
CA PHE A 78 -2.51 -3.53 -13.51
C PHE A 78 -3.16 -2.63 -14.58
N LYS A 79 -3.93 -3.21 -15.52
CA LYS A 79 -4.63 -2.45 -16.56
C LYS A 79 -5.62 -1.43 -15.98
N HIS A 80 -6.30 -1.79 -14.89
CA HIS A 80 -7.22 -0.89 -14.19
C HIS A 80 -6.49 0.31 -13.60
N ILE A 81 -5.35 0.10 -12.89
CA ILE A 81 -4.54 1.19 -12.32
C ILE A 81 -4.06 2.13 -13.42
N VAL A 82 -3.45 1.59 -14.49
CA VAL A 82 -2.96 2.39 -15.63
C VAL A 82 -4.09 3.24 -16.25
N LYS A 83 -5.26 2.63 -16.49
CA LYS A 83 -6.44 3.35 -17.01
C LYS A 83 -6.89 4.46 -16.05
N THR A 84 -6.92 4.19 -14.75
CA THR A 84 -7.35 5.14 -13.73
C THR A 84 -6.39 6.32 -13.66
N LEU A 85 -5.08 6.08 -13.64
CA LEU A 85 -4.07 7.14 -13.67
C LEU A 85 -4.23 8.03 -14.90
N LYS A 86 -4.38 7.43 -16.08
CA LYS A 86 -4.61 8.18 -17.34
C LYS A 86 -5.86 9.08 -17.27
N LEU A 87 -6.97 8.57 -16.71
CA LEU A 87 -8.22 9.33 -16.53
C LEU A 87 -8.06 10.51 -15.54
N LEU A 88 -7.11 10.39 -14.61
CA LEU A 88 -6.78 11.44 -13.64
C LEU A 88 -5.71 12.41 -14.14
N GLY A 89 -5.15 12.20 -15.34
CA GLY A 89 -4.02 12.98 -15.87
C GLY A 89 -2.71 12.75 -15.10
N LEU A 90 -2.50 11.54 -14.58
CA LEU A 90 -1.34 11.17 -13.77
C LEU A 90 -0.38 10.27 -14.56
N ASN A 91 0.94 10.45 -14.33
CA ASN A 91 2.02 9.73 -15.01
C ASN A 91 2.82 8.80 -14.06
N ASN A 92 2.24 8.41 -12.93
CA ASN A 92 2.88 7.54 -11.95
C ASN A 92 3.21 6.17 -12.56
N LYS A 93 4.35 5.60 -12.16
CA LYS A 93 4.83 4.31 -12.67
C LYS A 93 4.02 3.15 -12.09
N VAL A 94 3.63 2.23 -12.93
CA VAL A 94 2.97 0.98 -12.56
C VAL A 94 3.83 -0.19 -13.06
N PHE A 95 4.28 -1.04 -12.15
CA PHE A 95 5.09 -2.21 -12.45
C PHE A 95 4.21 -3.47 -12.44
N LYS A 96 4.11 -4.13 -13.60
CA LYS A 96 3.48 -5.46 -13.67
C LYS A 96 4.50 -6.50 -13.24
N SER A 97 4.60 -6.76 -11.95
CA SER A 97 5.59 -7.69 -11.38
C SER A 97 5.04 -8.38 -10.14
N ASP A 98 5.64 -9.53 -9.83
CA ASP A 98 5.58 -10.08 -8.48
C ASP A 98 6.30 -9.13 -7.53
N VAL A 99 5.76 -8.93 -6.32
CA VAL A 99 6.27 -7.95 -5.35
C VAL A 99 7.65 -8.33 -4.84
N PHE A 100 7.89 -9.60 -4.51
CA PHE A 100 9.23 -10.05 -4.08
C PHE A 100 10.27 -9.82 -5.16
N LYS A 101 9.94 -10.20 -6.40
CA LYS A 101 10.85 -9.99 -7.55
C LYS A 101 11.17 -8.51 -7.71
N TYR A 102 10.17 -7.63 -7.66
CA TYR A 102 10.37 -6.19 -7.78
C TYR A 102 11.28 -5.65 -6.66
N LEU A 103 10.96 -5.98 -5.41
CA LEU A 103 11.73 -5.50 -4.24
C LEU A 103 13.18 -6.01 -4.24
N GLN A 104 13.40 -7.27 -4.66
CA GLN A 104 14.74 -7.84 -4.75
C GLN A 104 15.61 -7.17 -5.82
N THR A 105 15.02 -6.75 -6.93
CA THR A 105 15.75 -6.16 -8.06
C THR A 105 15.81 -4.63 -8.04
N SER A 106 14.97 -3.98 -7.22
CA SER A 106 14.92 -2.52 -7.12
C SER A 106 15.87 -2.01 -6.05
N ASP A 107 16.68 -1.00 -6.38
CA ASP A 107 17.50 -0.27 -5.42
C ASP A 107 16.83 1.00 -4.89
N GLN A 108 15.54 1.20 -5.24
CA GLN A 108 14.77 2.34 -4.76
C GLN A 108 14.45 2.20 -3.28
N LYS A 109 14.57 3.31 -2.56
CA LYS A 109 14.16 3.45 -1.16
C LYS A 109 12.97 4.39 -1.04
N PHE A 110 12.04 4.02 -0.18
CA PHE A 110 10.77 4.69 0.01
C PHE A 110 10.61 5.25 1.41
N ASP A 111 9.87 6.35 1.53
CA ASP A 111 9.45 6.91 2.81
C ASP A 111 8.36 6.04 3.45
N TYR A 112 7.39 5.60 2.62
CA TYR A 112 6.39 4.63 3.02
C TYR A 112 6.27 3.50 2.00
N ILE A 113 6.09 2.28 2.50
CA ILE A 113 5.64 1.15 1.71
C ILE A 113 4.34 0.63 2.31
N PHE A 114 3.30 0.59 1.49
CA PHE A 114 2.06 -0.08 1.84
C PHE A 114 2.01 -1.44 1.16
N ALA A 115 1.64 -2.48 1.91
CA ALA A 115 1.52 -3.83 1.40
C ALA A 115 0.20 -4.48 1.87
N ASP A 116 -0.59 -4.99 0.92
CA ASP A 116 -1.79 -5.78 1.16
C ASP A 116 -1.65 -7.16 0.50
N PRO A 117 -0.77 -8.02 1.06
CA PRO A 117 -0.54 -9.34 0.48
C PRO A 117 -1.79 -10.22 0.57
N PRO A 118 -1.92 -11.23 -0.33
CA PRO A 118 -3.04 -12.15 -0.30
C PRO A 118 -3.17 -12.85 1.06
N TYR A 119 -4.38 -12.99 1.57
CA TYR A 119 -4.65 -13.63 2.87
C TYR A 119 -4.18 -15.08 3.01
N LYS A 120 -3.85 -15.73 1.90
CA LYS A 120 -3.24 -17.05 1.88
C LYS A 120 -1.73 -17.05 2.21
N PHE A 121 -1.12 -15.86 2.40
CA PHE A 121 0.27 -15.80 2.82
C PHE A 121 0.46 -16.55 4.13
N SER A 122 1.51 -17.40 4.18
CA SER A 122 1.96 -17.98 5.42
C SER A 122 2.67 -16.94 6.29
N TYR A 123 2.82 -17.25 7.58
CA TYR A 123 3.56 -16.39 8.51
C TYR A 123 4.99 -16.15 8.02
N GLU A 124 5.66 -17.19 7.50
CA GLU A 124 7.01 -17.13 6.95
C GLU A 124 7.10 -16.19 5.74
N GLN A 125 6.09 -16.18 4.89
CA GLN A 125 6.03 -15.25 3.74
C GLN A 125 5.89 -13.80 4.20
N TYR A 126 5.13 -13.53 5.26
CA TYR A 126 5.08 -12.21 5.89
C TYR A 126 6.45 -11.81 6.45
N LEU A 127 7.13 -12.71 7.20
CA LEU A 127 8.46 -12.45 7.74
C LEU A 127 9.49 -12.14 6.65
N GLN A 128 9.48 -12.90 5.56
CA GLN A 128 10.36 -12.67 4.42
C GLN A 128 10.08 -11.29 3.78
N LEU A 129 8.82 -10.93 3.62
CA LEU A 129 8.41 -9.63 3.05
C LEU A 129 8.87 -8.48 3.95
N ILE A 130 8.61 -8.56 5.26
CA ILE A 130 9.00 -7.54 6.24
C ILE A 130 10.51 -7.31 6.22
N LYS A 131 11.30 -8.39 6.38
CA LYS A 131 12.76 -8.34 6.38
C LYS A 131 13.32 -7.77 5.08
N LEU A 132 12.78 -8.19 3.94
CA LEU A 132 13.22 -7.67 2.64
C LEU A 132 12.98 -6.17 2.53
N ILE A 133 11.77 -5.72 2.87
CA ILE A 133 11.39 -4.30 2.76
C ILE A 133 12.23 -3.45 3.72
N VAL A 134 12.27 -3.79 5.00
CA VAL A 134 12.93 -2.98 6.01
C VAL A 134 14.44 -2.86 5.73
N ASN A 135 15.08 -3.97 5.39
CA ASN A 135 16.53 -3.98 5.18
C ASN A 135 16.97 -3.34 3.85
N LYS A 136 16.13 -3.41 2.80
CA LYS A 136 16.57 -2.99 1.46
C LYS A 136 15.84 -1.77 0.92
N ASN A 137 14.51 -1.74 1.02
CA ASN A 137 13.69 -0.80 0.25
C ASN A 137 13.11 0.34 1.09
N LEU A 138 13.29 0.32 2.42
CA LEU A 138 12.85 1.39 3.28
C LEU A 138 13.99 2.40 3.53
N LYS A 139 13.68 3.70 3.58
CA LYS A 139 14.63 4.71 4.07
C LYS A 139 14.83 4.54 5.58
N SER A 140 15.87 5.14 6.15
CA SER A 140 16.17 5.06 7.59
C SER A 140 14.99 5.50 8.48
N ASP A 141 14.25 6.52 8.05
CA ASP A 141 13.05 7.01 8.75
C ASP A 141 11.75 6.53 8.11
N GLY A 142 11.84 5.59 7.19
CA GLY A 142 10.70 5.05 6.47
C GLY A 142 9.80 4.18 7.33
N LEU A 143 8.59 3.92 6.85
CA LEU A 143 7.60 3.11 7.52
C LEU A 143 6.95 2.12 6.55
N LEU A 144 6.97 0.85 6.94
CA LEU A 144 6.21 -0.20 6.28
C LEU A 144 4.86 -0.38 6.98
N ILE A 145 3.78 -0.43 6.20
CA ILE A 145 2.42 -0.69 6.67
C ILE A 145 1.92 -1.93 5.94
N ILE A 146 1.54 -2.96 6.70
CA ILE A 146 1.00 -4.20 6.15
C ILE A 146 -0.44 -4.39 6.60
N GLU A 147 -1.36 -4.57 5.64
CA GLU A 147 -2.70 -5.08 5.88
C GLU A 147 -2.65 -6.60 5.98
N HIS A 148 -3.29 -7.19 7.00
CA HIS A 148 -3.32 -8.64 7.21
C HIS A 148 -4.57 -9.05 8.00
N PHE A 149 -4.84 -10.36 8.08
CA PHE A 149 -5.86 -10.88 8.96
C PHE A 149 -5.53 -10.59 10.43
N LYS A 150 -6.56 -10.25 11.21
CA LYS A 150 -6.47 -10.01 12.65
C LYS A 150 -5.83 -11.17 13.44
N LYS A 151 -5.95 -12.41 12.97
CA LYS A 151 -5.35 -13.58 13.62
C LYS A 151 -3.81 -13.62 13.54
N ASN A 152 -3.19 -12.89 12.61
CA ASN A 152 -1.74 -12.84 12.50
C ASN A 152 -1.20 -11.86 13.53
N ASP A 153 -0.21 -12.28 14.29
CA ASP A 153 0.51 -11.45 15.25
C ASP A 153 1.98 -11.34 14.87
N PHE A 154 2.49 -10.13 14.86
CA PHE A 154 3.86 -9.81 14.50
C PHE A 154 4.57 -9.03 15.61
N SER A 155 4.01 -9.00 16.83
CA SER A 155 4.53 -8.23 17.97
C SER A 155 5.94 -8.66 18.40
N ASP A 156 6.30 -9.92 18.13
CA ASP A 156 7.62 -10.48 18.47
C ASP A 156 8.72 -10.11 17.46
N ILE A 157 8.38 -9.42 16.37
CA ILE A 157 9.37 -9.00 15.36
C ILE A 157 10.05 -7.71 15.82
N SER A 158 11.39 -7.66 15.77
CA SER A 158 12.19 -6.51 16.23
C SER A 158 11.80 -5.19 15.57
N GLU A 159 11.42 -5.24 14.30
CA GLU A 159 11.00 -4.10 13.49
C GLU A 159 9.57 -3.63 13.76
N PHE A 160 8.78 -4.42 14.51
CA PHE A 160 7.40 -4.09 14.83
C PHE A 160 7.30 -2.83 15.70
N LYS A 161 6.36 -1.94 15.39
CA LYS A 161 6.12 -0.69 16.13
C LYS A 161 4.73 -0.63 16.75
N GLU A 162 3.69 -0.87 15.96
CA GLU A 162 2.32 -0.81 16.43
C GLU A 162 1.38 -1.59 15.52
N ARG A 163 0.20 -1.91 16.04
CA ARG A 163 -0.90 -2.54 15.30
C ARG A 163 -2.20 -1.80 15.53
N ARG A 164 -3.04 -1.76 14.51
CA ARG A 164 -4.41 -1.22 14.57
C ARG A 164 -5.38 -2.21 13.96
N ASP A 165 -6.44 -2.52 14.68
CA ASP A 165 -7.45 -3.50 14.30
C ASP A 165 -8.71 -2.81 13.76
N TYR A 166 -9.23 -3.30 12.62
CA TYR A 166 -10.46 -2.80 11.98
C TYR A 166 -11.29 -3.99 11.49
N GLY A 167 -12.26 -4.41 12.32
CA GLY A 167 -13.07 -5.60 12.04
C GLY A 167 -12.20 -6.86 11.98
N ASP A 168 -12.19 -7.52 10.82
CA ASP A 168 -11.42 -8.75 10.58
C ASP A 168 -10.01 -8.51 10.04
N CYS A 169 -9.66 -7.27 9.70
CA CYS A 169 -8.32 -6.91 9.25
C CYS A 169 -7.56 -6.09 10.29
N SER A 170 -6.25 -6.13 10.19
CA SER A 170 -5.33 -5.35 11.01
C SER A 170 -4.28 -4.71 10.11
N PHE A 171 -3.78 -3.58 10.56
CA PHE A 171 -2.61 -2.93 9.98
C PHE A 171 -1.49 -2.95 10.99
N SER A 172 -0.38 -3.57 10.63
CA SER A 172 0.85 -3.55 11.42
C SER A 172 1.87 -2.63 10.77
N PHE A 173 2.58 -1.90 11.61
CA PHE A 173 3.57 -0.90 11.23
C PHE A 173 4.95 -1.39 11.64
N PHE A 174 5.94 -1.26 10.73
CA PHE A 174 7.32 -1.72 10.93
C PHE A 174 8.32 -0.63 10.51
N LYS A 175 9.45 -0.61 11.24
CA LYS A 175 10.55 0.34 10.99
C LYS A 175 11.90 -0.29 11.34
#